data_75e13ed5dbfe78b4e373c9cf00cc1c5e
#
_entry.id   75e13ed5dbfe78b4e373c9cf00cc1c5e
#
_cell.length_a   1.000
_cell.length_b   1.000
_cell.length_c   1.000
_cell.angle_alpha   90.00
_cell.angle_beta   90.00
_cell.angle_gamma   90.00
#
_symmetry.space_group_name_H-M   'P 1'
#
loop_
_entity.id
_entity.type
_entity.pdbx_description
1 polymer ?
#
loop_
_entity_poly.entity_id
_entity_poly.type
_entity_poly.pdbx_seq_one_letter_code
_entity_poly.pdbx_strand_id
1 'polypeptide(L)' 'MGKSQISNNIRKLRFLNDEMTQQQLAEKVGVTRQTIIAMEQEKYSPSLELAFRISLVFGVSLDEVFSYDPENTA' A
#
# COMPACT_ATOMS: atom_id res chain seq x y z
N MET A 1 1.61 0.64 -20.77
CA MET A 1 1.31 0.26 -19.83
C MET A 1 1.74 0.90 -18.72
N GLY A 2 1.94 0.98 -18.00
CA GLY A 2 2.41 1.69 -17.06
C GLY A 2 1.85 1.50 -15.74
N LYS A 3 1.38 2.52 -15.15
CA LYS A 3 0.97 2.44 -13.79
C LYS A 3 -0.37 1.81 -13.62
N SER A 4 -0.56 1.18 -12.48
CA SER A 4 -1.87 0.73 -12.05
C SER A 4 -2.78 1.94 -11.89
N GLN A 5 -4.09 1.71 -12.03
CA GLN A 5 -5.08 2.74 -11.73
C GLN A 5 -5.33 2.84 -10.23
N ILE A 6 -4.71 1.98 -9.45
CA ILE A 6 -4.83 2.01 -8.00
C ILE A 6 -3.66 2.78 -7.45
N SER A 7 -3.94 3.84 -6.72
CA SER A 7 -2.91 4.57 -6.01
C SER A 7 -3.03 4.29 -4.52
N ASN A 8 -2.04 4.68 -3.76
CA ASN A 8 -2.06 4.38 -2.33
C ASN A 8 -1.41 5.47 -1.50
N ASN A 9 -1.70 5.44 -0.22
CA ASN A 9 -1.14 6.35 0.76
C ASN A 9 -0.24 5.62 1.75
N ILE A 10 0.33 4.49 1.34
CA ILE A 10 1.10 3.64 2.26
C ILE A 10 2.25 4.42 2.89
N ARG A 11 3.00 5.14 2.08
CA ARG A 11 4.15 5.89 2.60
C ARG A 11 3.71 6.95 3.61
N LYS A 12 2.64 7.67 3.31
CA LYS A 12 2.12 8.68 4.20
C LYS A 12 1.66 8.05 5.51
N LEU A 13 0.95 6.94 5.42
CA LEU A 13 0.44 6.26 6.61
C LEU A 13 1.58 5.68 7.45
N ARG A 14 2.64 5.18 6.80
CA ARG A 14 3.81 4.72 7.54
C ARG A 14 4.41 5.86 8.35
N PHE A 15 4.55 7.01 7.70
CA PHE A 15 5.15 8.17 8.36
C PHE A 15 4.30 8.59 9.56
N LEU A 16 2.98 8.57 9.41
CA LEU A 16 2.08 8.96 10.50
C LEU A 16 2.01 7.93 11.61
N ASN A 17 2.54 6.72 11.39
CA ASN A 17 2.58 5.68 12.39
C ASN A 17 4.00 5.53 12.93
N ASP A 18 4.50 6.55 13.60
CA ASP A 18 5.83 6.54 14.22
C ASP A 18 6.93 6.32 13.20
N GLU A 19 6.76 6.88 12.01
CA GLU A 19 7.77 6.76 10.95
C GLU A 19 8.12 5.31 10.70
N MET A 20 7.10 4.47 10.59
CA MET A 20 7.29 3.05 10.33
C MET A 20 8.10 2.84 9.05
N THR A 21 9.10 1.96 9.12
CA THR A 21 9.91 1.66 7.93
C THR A 21 9.20 0.70 7.01
N GLN A 22 9.67 0.63 5.77
CA GLN A 22 9.15 -0.35 4.81
C GLN A 22 9.36 -1.77 5.32
N GLN A 23 10.50 -2.02 5.94
CA GLN A 23 10.79 -3.34 6.49
C GLN A 23 9.84 -3.69 7.63
N GLN A 24 9.55 -2.73 8.49
CA GLN A 24 8.62 -2.98 9.60
C GLN A 24 7.23 -3.32 9.08
N LEU A 25 6.76 -2.57 8.08
CA LEU A 25 5.46 -2.87 7.49
C LEU A 25 5.45 -4.24 6.84
N ALA A 26 6.52 -4.55 6.10
CA ALA A 26 6.62 -5.85 5.43
C ALA A 26 6.50 -6.99 6.44
N GLU A 27 7.18 -6.86 7.56
CA GLU A 27 7.13 -7.90 8.60
C GLU A 27 5.74 -8.01 9.21
N LYS A 28 5.06 -6.88 9.39
CA LYS A 28 3.73 -6.91 10.00
C LYS A 28 2.69 -7.54 9.11
N VAL A 29 2.84 -7.43 7.81
CA VAL A 29 1.84 -7.97 6.88
C VAL A 29 2.31 -9.25 6.18
N GLY A 30 3.53 -9.71 6.47
CA GLY A 30 3.98 -11.02 6.00
C GLY A 30 4.46 -11.07 4.57
N VAL A 31 5.08 -9.99 4.09
CA VAL A 31 5.66 -9.95 2.74
C VAL A 31 7.08 -9.43 2.84
N THR A 32 7.76 -9.37 1.71
CA THR A 32 9.13 -8.86 1.69
C THR A 32 9.12 -7.33 1.56
N ARG A 33 10.23 -6.73 1.95
CA ARG A 33 10.38 -5.29 1.78
C ARG A 33 10.23 -4.89 0.32
N GLN A 34 10.74 -5.72 -0.61
CA GLN A 34 10.63 -5.43 -2.03
C GLN A 34 9.18 -5.31 -2.49
N THR A 35 8.30 -6.11 -1.91
CA THR A 35 6.88 -6.03 -2.22
C THR A 35 6.31 -4.69 -1.78
N ILE A 36 6.70 -4.22 -0.59
CA ILE A 36 6.24 -2.91 -0.11
C ILE A 36 6.74 -1.81 -1.02
N ILE A 37 8.01 -1.88 -1.42
CA ILE A 37 8.59 -0.87 -2.32
C ILE A 37 7.82 -0.82 -3.62
N ALA A 38 7.54 -1.98 -4.20
CA ALA A 38 6.82 -2.05 -5.47
C ALA A 38 5.41 -1.51 -5.34
N MET A 39 4.75 -1.79 -4.22
CA MET A 39 3.40 -1.25 -4.01
C MET A 39 3.42 0.26 -3.89
N GLU A 40 4.37 0.81 -3.15
CA GLU A 40 4.43 2.27 -2.98
C GLU A 40 4.73 2.97 -4.29
N GLN A 41 5.44 2.29 -5.19
CA GLN A 41 5.72 2.84 -6.52
C GLN A 41 4.59 2.56 -7.51
N GLU A 42 3.53 1.93 -7.06
CA GLU A 42 2.37 1.60 -7.89
C GLU A 42 2.71 0.64 -9.03
N LYS A 43 3.74 -0.19 -8.82
CA LYS A 43 4.14 -1.20 -9.78
C LYS A 43 3.61 -2.58 -9.46
N TYR A 44 2.90 -2.71 -8.35
CA TYR A 44 2.39 -3.98 -7.88
C TYR A 44 1.07 -3.74 -7.15
N SER A 45 0.04 -4.45 -7.57
CA SER A 45 -1.26 -4.37 -6.92
C SER A 45 -1.39 -5.52 -5.93
N PRO A 46 -1.65 -5.24 -4.67
CA PRO A 46 -1.74 -6.31 -3.68
C PRO A 46 -2.98 -7.15 -3.89
N SER A 47 -2.93 -8.38 -3.37
CA SER A 47 -4.15 -9.16 -3.28
C SER A 47 -5.09 -8.47 -2.30
N LEU A 48 -6.35 -8.85 -2.37
CA LEU A 48 -7.35 -8.26 -1.47
C LEU A 48 -6.99 -8.54 -0.02
N GLU A 49 -6.52 -9.75 0.27
CA GLU A 49 -6.14 -10.09 1.64
C GLU A 49 -4.98 -9.23 2.13
N LEU A 50 -3.97 -9.03 1.29
CA LEU A 50 -2.84 -8.20 1.68
C LEU A 50 -3.28 -6.76 1.89
N ALA A 51 -4.18 -6.27 1.04
CA ALA A 51 -4.70 -4.92 1.18
C ALA A 51 -5.42 -4.73 2.51
N PHE A 52 -6.23 -5.71 2.92
CA PHE A 52 -6.91 -5.64 4.21
C PHE A 52 -5.92 -5.71 5.37
N ARG A 53 -4.87 -6.54 5.25
CA ARG A 53 -3.86 -6.61 6.32
C ARG A 53 -3.18 -5.26 6.51
N ILE A 54 -2.88 -4.58 5.42
CA ILE A 54 -2.24 -3.27 5.48
C ILE A 54 -3.17 -2.28 6.18
N SER A 55 -4.45 -2.26 5.81
CA SER A 55 -5.38 -1.33 6.44
C SER A 55 -5.51 -1.60 7.93
N LEU A 56 -5.47 -2.87 8.35
CA LEU A 56 -5.55 -3.20 9.75
C LEU A 56 -4.31 -2.74 10.53
N VAL A 57 -3.14 -2.83 9.92
CA VAL A 57 -1.91 -2.37 10.57
C VAL A 57 -2.00 -0.88 10.87
N PHE A 58 -2.55 -0.11 9.93
CA PHE A 58 -2.66 1.34 10.12
C PHE A 58 -3.93 1.74 10.87
N GLY A 59 -4.85 0.81 11.10
CA GLY A 59 -6.09 1.13 11.80
C GLY A 59 -7.00 2.04 11.03
N VAL A 60 -7.01 1.92 9.71
CA VAL A 60 -7.85 2.77 8.85
C VAL A 60 -8.62 1.87 7.90
N SER A 61 -9.57 2.46 7.18
CA SER A 61 -10.35 1.68 6.22
C SER A 61 -9.55 1.44 4.96
N LEU A 62 -9.99 0.48 4.16
CA LEU A 62 -9.29 0.12 2.95
C LEU A 62 -9.19 1.31 1.99
N ASP A 63 -10.23 2.09 1.88
CA ASP A 63 -10.23 3.22 0.95
C ASP A 63 -9.41 4.39 1.46
N GLU A 64 -8.96 4.35 2.70
CA GLU A 64 -7.99 5.33 3.19
C GLU A 64 -6.57 4.95 2.79
N VAL A 65 -6.34 3.67 2.53
CA VAL A 65 -5.03 3.20 2.10
C VAL A 65 -4.91 3.24 0.58
N PHE A 66 -5.94 2.76 -0.11
CA PHE A 66 -5.92 2.62 -1.56
C PHE A 66 -7.04 3.41 -2.18
N SER A 67 -6.80 3.94 -3.37
CA SER A 67 -7.85 4.61 -4.12
C SER A 67 -7.75 4.16 -5.58
N TYR A 68 -8.88 4.23 -6.27
CA TYR A 68 -8.95 3.83 -7.66
C TYR A 68 -9.37 5.03 -8.49
N ASP A 69 -8.65 5.29 -9.55
CA ASP A 69 -8.94 6.43 -10.41
C ASP A 69 -9.27 5.91 -11.80
N PRO A 70 -10.55 5.70 -12.10
CA PRO A 70 -10.93 5.18 -13.41
C PRO A 70 -10.63 6.14 -14.55
N GLU A 71 -10.42 7.40 -14.25
CA GLU A 71 -10.11 8.38 -15.27
C GLU A 71 -8.64 8.45 -15.59
N ASN A 72 -7.81 7.78 -14.81
CA ASN A 72 -6.39 7.78 -15.04
C ASN A 72 -6.03 6.60 -15.93
N THR A 73 -6.74 6.45 -17.03
CA THR A 73 -6.43 5.39 -17.98
C THR A 73 -5.74 6.01 -19.16
N ALA A 74 -4.78 5.36 -19.64
CA ALA A 74 -4.10 5.87 -20.80
C ALA A 74 -4.84 5.49 -22.06
#